data_1b4416b7ca7ff6adb54038d6ed971f62
#
_entry.id   1b4416b7ca7ff6adb54038d6ed971f62
#
_cell.length_a   1.000
_cell.length_b   1.000
_cell.length_c   1.000
_cell.angle_alpha   90.00
_cell.angle_beta   90.00
_cell.angle_gamma   90.00
#
_symmetry.space_group_name_H-M   'P 1'
#
loop_
_entity.id
_entity.type
_entity.pdbx_description
1 polymer ?
#
loop_
_entity_poly.entity_id
_entity_poly.type
_entity_poly.pdbx_seq_one_letter_code
_entity_poly.pdbx_strand_id
1 'polypeptide(L)'
;MGLQSFEQGVERMVDGVFSRSRKASIRPIELGRRLVREMDDHRSVDVKGRRIVPNKFELHISPRDHAGFADIEQALVTELTEAAREHAREEGYHFMGPVSVSLLVDNETKPGRFGIESSMRESGGGVGTGCLVMPSGERLPLGAQVITVGRLPACSITINDANVSRNHAEIRAQGSSFVVVDLGSTNGTKLNGNRITGENALKDGDVVSFGGTNIRFEAS
;
A
#
# COMPACT_ATOMS: atom_id res chain seq x y z
N MET A 1 -2.42 10.31 -15.05
CA MET A 1 -1.00 10.03 -14.73
C MET A 1 -0.80 8.67 -14.05
N GLY A 2 -1.64 8.18 -13.12
CA GLY A 2 -1.47 6.89 -12.45
C GLY A 2 -1.36 5.67 -13.38
N LEU A 3 -2.03 5.69 -14.51
CA LEU A 3 -1.84 4.69 -15.55
C LEU A 3 -0.44 4.76 -16.19
N GLN A 4 0.19 5.92 -16.24
CA GLN A 4 1.55 6.08 -16.80
C GLN A 4 2.63 5.55 -15.85
N SER A 5 2.47 5.75 -14.53
CA SER A 5 3.39 5.17 -13.54
C SER A 5 3.22 3.66 -13.44
N PHE A 6 2.00 3.14 -13.57
CA PHE A 6 1.74 1.70 -13.69
C PHE A 6 2.33 1.13 -15.00
N GLU A 7 2.15 1.81 -16.13
CA GLU A 7 2.77 1.40 -17.41
C GLU A 7 4.30 1.34 -17.27
N GLN A 8 4.93 2.34 -16.64
CA GLN A 8 6.37 2.34 -16.37
C GLN A 8 6.80 1.27 -15.36
N GLY A 9 5.97 0.95 -14.37
CA GLY A 9 6.19 -0.15 -13.43
C GLY A 9 6.16 -1.51 -14.14
N VAL A 10 5.14 -1.71 -14.95
CA VAL A 10 4.98 -2.92 -15.78
C VAL A 10 6.09 -3.02 -16.83
N GLU A 11 6.48 -1.92 -17.50
CA GLU A 11 7.59 -1.92 -18.47
C GLU A 11 8.92 -2.32 -17.81
N ARG A 12 9.23 -1.81 -16.63
CA ARG A 12 10.43 -2.20 -15.86
C ARG A 12 10.43 -3.68 -15.47
N MET A 13 9.25 -4.24 -15.18
CA MET A 13 9.10 -5.68 -14.95
C MET A 13 9.21 -6.49 -16.24
N VAL A 14 8.69 -5.97 -17.37
CA VAL A 14 8.70 -6.66 -18.66
C VAL A 14 10.11 -6.93 -19.15
N ASP A 15 11.06 -6.01 -18.96
CA ASP A 15 12.45 -6.17 -19.39
C ASP A 15 13.23 -7.24 -18.61
N GLY A 16 12.79 -7.61 -17.39
CA GLY A 16 13.49 -8.56 -16.54
C GLY A 16 12.80 -9.91 -16.35
N VAL A 17 11.50 -9.93 -16.09
CA VAL A 17 10.74 -11.10 -15.61
C VAL A 17 9.66 -11.55 -16.61
N PHE A 18 9.00 -10.64 -17.28
CA PHE A 18 7.89 -10.94 -18.20
C PHE A 18 8.31 -11.59 -19.54
N SER A 19 9.58 -11.50 -19.91
CA SER A 19 10.08 -12.24 -21.10
C SER A 19 9.90 -13.76 -20.95
N ARG A 20 9.74 -14.26 -19.73
CA ARG A 20 9.47 -15.67 -19.40
C ARG A 20 7.97 -16.02 -19.35
N SER A 21 7.09 -15.05 -19.16
CA SER A 21 5.63 -15.26 -19.05
C SER A 21 4.91 -15.26 -20.39
N ARG A 22 5.51 -15.88 -21.44
CA ARG A 22 4.89 -16.04 -22.78
C ARG A 22 3.65 -16.95 -22.81
N LYS A 23 3.18 -17.44 -21.65
CA LYS A 23 2.09 -18.44 -21.57
C LYS A 23 0.73 -17.84 -21.22
N ALA A 24 0.66 -16.68 -20.56
CA ALA A 24 -0.60 -16.03 -20.28
C ALA A 24 -1.12 -15.30 -21.53
N SER A 25 -2.42 -15.43 -21.77
CA SER A 25 -3.09 -14.74 -22.88
C SER A 25 -3.54 -13.32 -22.52
N ILE A 26 -3.54 -13.00 -21.21
CA ILE A 26 -3.89 -11.68 -20.66
C ILE A 26 -2.60 -10.91 -20.42
N ARG A 27 -2.58 -9.65 -20.82
CA ARG A 27 -1.46 -8.75 -20.52
C ARG A 27 -1.67 -8.05 -19.18
N PRO A 28 -0.64 -7.96 -18.30
CA PRO A 28 -0.73 -7.28 -17.02
C PRO A 28 -1.35 -5.89 -17.08
N ILE A 29 -1.01 -5.12 -18.11
CA ILE A 29 -1.53 -3.76 -18.32
C ILE A 29 -3.07 -3.73 -18.47
N GLU A 30 -3.66 -4.80 -19.00
CA GLU A 30 -5.12 -4.89 -19.14
C GLU A 30 -5.80 -5.08 -17.80
N LEU A 31 -5.16 -5.83 -16.88
CA LEU A 31 -5.62 -6.00 -15.50
C LEU A 31 -5.61 -4.65 -14.75
N GLY A 32 -4.52 -3.90 -14.84
CA GLY A 32 -4.40 -2.57 -14.21
C GLY A 32 -5.41 -1.58 -14.74
N ARG A 33 -5.60 -1.50 -16.07
CA ARG A 33 -6.59 -0.61 -16.67
C ARG A 33 -8.02 -0.96 -16.25
N ARG A 34 -8.32 -2.23 -16.11
CA ARG A 34 -9.64 -2.66 -15.66
C ARG A 34 -9.86 -2.36 -14.18
N LEU A 35 -8.82 -2.55 -13.34
CA LEU A 35 -8.86 -2.26 -11.91
C LEU A 35 -9.14 -0.77 -11.65
N VAL A 36 -8.44 0.12 -12.34
CA VAL A 36 -8.65 1.57 -12.24
C VAL A 36 -10.08 1.96 -12.64
N ARG A 37 -10.60 1.41 -13.75
CA ARG A 37 -11.99 1.62 -14.14
C ARG A 37 -12.98 1.13 -13.09
N GLU A 38 -12.71 -0.02 -12.50
CA GLU A 38 -13.55 -0.61 -11.46
C GLU A 38 -13.65 0.32 -10.24
N MET A 39 -12.54 0.99 -9.88
CA MET A 39 -12.54 2.02 -8.83
C MET A 39 -13.43 3.21 -9.22
N ASP A 40 -13.27 3.73 -10.44
CA ASP A 40 -14.04 4.88 -10.92
C ASP A 40 -15.52 4.58 -11.04
N ASP A 41 -15.89 3.40 -11.53
CA ASP A 41 -17.27 2.97 -11.76
C ASP A 41 -18.01 2.73 -10.43
N HIS A 42 -17.31 2.29 -9.39
CA HIS A 42 -17.88 1.96 -8.07
C HIS A 42 -17.55 2.99 -6.98
N ARG A 43 -17.17 4.21 -7.37
CA ARG A 43 -16.95 5.28 -6.41
C ARG A 43 -18.26 5.69 -5.73
N SER A 44 -18.17 6.06 -4.46
CA SER A 44 -19.27 6.55 -3.65
C SER A 44 -18.84 7.78 -2.84
N VAL A 45 -19.74 8.36 -2.09
CA VAL A 45 -19.44 9.48 -1.19
C VAL A 45 -19.85 9.08 0.22
N ASP A 46 -18.93 9.21 1.17
CA ASP A 46 -19.21 8.92 2.56
C ASP A 46 -19.98 10.07 3.25
N VAL A 47 -20.41 9.84 4.50
CA VAL A 47 -21.16 10.83 5.31
C VAL A 47 -20.37 12.12 5.60
N LYS A 48 -19.05 12.13 5.38
CA LYS A 48 -18.16 13.28 5.53
C LYS A 48 -17.90 14.00 4.20
N GLY A 49 -18.56 13.57 3.12
CA GLY A 49 -18.38 14.14 1.78
C GLY A 49 -17.10 13.68 1.06
N ARG A 50 -16.38 12.67 1.56
CA ARG A 50 -15.17 12.14 0.92
C ARG A 50 -15.54 11.14 -0.16
N ARG A 51 -14.86 11.19 -1.30
CA ARG A 51 -15.01 10.19 -2.37
C ARG A 51 -14.33 8.90 -1.94
N ILE A 52 -15.10 7.84 -1.76
CA ILE A 52 -14.62 6.51 -1.37
C ILE A 52 -14.72 5.55 -2.55
N VAL A 53 -13.78 4.62 -2.62
CA VAL A 53 -13.70 3.60 -3.66
C VAL A 53 -13.51 2.22 -3.06
N PRO A 54 -13.79 1.14 -3.81
CA PRO A 54 -13.48 -0.22 -3.40
C PRO A 54 -12.01 -0.38 -3.01
N ASN A 55 -11.76 -1.22 -2.02
CA ASN A 55 -10.41 -1.53 -1.55
C ASN A 55 -10.08 -3.03 -1.55
N LYS A 56 -11.05 -3.87 -1.91
CA LYS A 56 -10.82 -5.30 -2.16
C LYS A 56 -11.17 -5.60 -3.61
N PHE A 57 -10.23 -6.21 -4.34
CA PHE A 57 -10.36 -6.56 -5.76
C PHE A 57 -10.02 -8.04 -5.95
N GLU A 58 -10.92 -8.78 -6.56
CA GLU A 58 -10.76 -10.20 -6.89
C GLU A 58 -10.84 -10.34 -8.41
N LEU A 59 -9.71 -10.69 -9.02
CA LEU A 59 -9.60 -10.89 -10.46
C LEU A 59 -9.76 -12.37 -10.77
N HIS A 60 -10.85 -12.71 -11.47
CA HIS A 60 -11.19 -14.06 -11.86
C HIS A 60 -10.59 -14.35 -13.24
N ILE A 61 -9.65 -15.29 -13.32
CA ILE A 61 -8.90 -15.64 -14.52
C ILE A 61 -8.94 -17.14 -14.79
N SER A 62 -8.72 -17.53 -16.04
CA SER A 62 -8.71 -18.95 -16.41
C SER A 62 -7.53 -19.69 -15.73
N PRO A 63 -7.65 -21.02 -15.51
CA PRO A 63 -6.53 -21.83 -15.00
C PRO A 63 -5.26 -21.71 -15.84
N ARG A 64 -5.41 -21.55 -17.17
CA ARG A 64 -4.29 -21.38 -18.10
C ARG A 64 -3.57 -20.05 -17.89
N ASP A 65 -4.31 -18.97 -17.74
CA ASP A 65 -3.73 -17.64 -17.53
C ASP A 65 -3.13 -17.52 -16.13
N HIS A 66 -3.77 -18.11 -15.11
CA HIS A 66 -3.22 -18.18 -13.77
C HIS A 66 -1.87 -18.91 -13.75
N ALA A 67 -1.79 -20.09 -14.40
CA ALA A 67 -0.53 -20.81 -14.54
C ALA A 67 0.54 -20.00 -15.33
N GLY A 68 0.10 -19.13 -16.25
CA GLY A 68 0.99 -18.20 -16.95
C GLY A 68 1.56 -17.10 -16.07
N PHE A 69 0.91 -16.75 -15.00
CA PHE A 69 1.38 -15.74 -14.02
C PHE A 69 2.11 -16.33 -12.80
N ALA A 70 2.14 -17.65 -12.63
CA ALA A 70 2.64 -18.31 -11.41
C ALA A 70 4.01 -17.82 -10.95
N ASP A 71 4.95 -17.58 -11.87
CA ASP A 71 6.31 -17.14 -11.56
C ASP A 71 6.39 -15.66 -11.14
N ILE A 72 5.32 -14.89 -11.40
CA ILE A 72 5.30 -13.43 -11.21
C ILE A 72 4.08 -12.94 -10.42
N GLU A 73 3.25 -13.85 -9.94
CA GLU A 73 1.96 -13.52 -9.30
C GLU A 73 2.13 -12.50 -8.16
N GLN A 74 3.08 -12.74 -7.27
CA GLN A 74 3.33 -11.84 -6.14
C GLN A 74 3.73 -10.44 -6.60
N ALA A 75 4.59 -10.35 -7.61
CA ALA A 75 5.03 -9.08 -8.16
C ALA A 75 3.86 -8.37 -8.87
N LEU A 76 3.07 -9.11 -9.64
CA LEU A 76 1.89 -8.58 -10.34
C LEU A 76 0.85 -8.05 -9.35
N VAL A 77 0.54 -8.78 -8.29
CA VAL A 77 -0.39 -8.35 -7.23
C VAL A 77 0.13 -7.08 -6.54
N THR A 78 1.44 -7.02 -6.26
CA THR A 78 2.06 -5.82 -5.67
C THR A 78 1.89 -4.62 -6.57
N GLU A 79 2.19 -4.72 -7.86
CA GLU A 79 2.06 -3.62 -8.81
C GLU A 79 0.61 -3.18 -9.03
N LEU A 80 -0.33 -4.12 -9.08
CA LEU A 80 -1.75 -3.80 -9.19
C LEU A 80 -2.24 -3.04 -7.93
N THR A 81 -1.75 -3.43 -6.75
CA THR A 81 -2.06 -2.76 -5.48
C THR A 81 -1.51 -1.33 -5.47
N GLU A 82 -0.25 -1.15 -5.91
CA GLU A 82 0.36 0.20 -6.01
C GLU A 82 -0.36 1.06 -7.05
N ALA A 83 -0.77 0.48 -8.18
CA ALA A 83 -1.55 1.19 -9.20
C ALA A 83 -2.89 1.71 -8.65
N ALA A 84 -3.58 0.89 -7.84
CA ALA A 84 -4.80 1.31 -7.17
C ALA A 84 -4.57 2.48 -6.21
N ARG A 85 -3.49 2.41 -5.41
CA ARG A 85 -3.12 3.48 -4.47
C ARG A 85 -2.73 4.77 -5.17
N GLU A 86 -1.94 4.67 -6.24
CA GLU A 86 -1.52 5.84 -7.02
C GLU A 86 -2.72 6.54 -7.64
N HIS A 87 -3.60 5.77 -8.30
CA HIS A 87 -4.84 6.32 -8.87
C HIS A 87 -5.70 6.98 -7.80
N ALA A 88 -5.86 6.36 -6.65
CA ALA A 88 -6.61 6.95 -5.54
C ALA A 88 -6.00 8.27 -5.06
N ARG A 89 -4.67 8.37 -4.97
CA ARG A 89 -3.97 9.62 -4.61
C ARG A 89 -4.23 10.72 -5.63
N GLU A 90 -4.10 10.41 -6.91
CA GLU A 90 -4.28 11.39 -7.99
C GLU A 90 -5.70 11.93 -8.07
N GLU A 91 -6.69 11.04 -7.92
CA GLU A 91 -8.10 11.41 -7.98
C GLU A 91 -8.67 11.93 -6.64
N GLY A 92 -7.87 11.88 -5.57
CA GLY A 92 -8.32 12.25 -4.22
C GLY A 92 -9.38 11.30 -3.67
N TYR A 93 -9.27 10.01 -3.99
CA TYR A 93 -10.10 8.96 -3.43
C TYR A 93 -9.60 8.50 -2.07
N HIS A 94 -10.50 7.93 -1.28
CA HIS A 94 -10.20 7.39 0.03
C HIS A 94 -10.63 5.91 0.08
N PHE A 95 -9.79 5.08 0.66
CA PHE A 95 -10.13 3.71 0.98
C PHE A 95 -10.69 3.63 2.41
N MET A 96 -11.69 2.78 2.62
CA MET A 96 -12.26 2.53 3.95
C MET A 96 -11.48 1.47 4.75
N GLY A 97 -10.50 0.85 4.13
CA GLY A 97 -9.65 -0.18 4.71
C GLY A 97 -8.47 -0.49 3.80
N PRO A 98 -7.68 -1.53 4.14
CA PRO A 98 -6.52 -1.93 3.36
C PRO A 98 -6.89 -2.28 1.93
N VAL A 99 -6.02 -1.87 1.00
CA VAL A 99 -6.16 -2.28 -0.40
C VAL A 99 -5.63 -3.69 -0.55
N SER A 100 -6.45 -4.59 -1.07
CA SER A 100 -6.07 -5.97 -1.39
C SER A 100 -6.47 -6.33 -2.82
N VAL A 101 -5.54 -6.93 -3.54
CA VAL A 101 -5.75 -7.49 -4.87
C VAL A 101 -5.42 -8.97 -4.82
N SER A 102 -6.26 -9.81 -5.41
CA SER A 102 -6.03 -11.25 -5.51
C SER A 102 -6.39 -11.77 -6.91
N LEU A 103 -5.61 -12.74 -7.39
CA LEU A 103 -5.92 -13.49 -8.60
C LEU A 103 -6.60 -14.80 -8.19
N LEU A 104 -7.79 -15.03 -8.68
CA LEU A 104 -8.59 -16.22 -8.38
C LEU A 104 -8.78 -17.05 -9.65
N VAL A 105 -8.60 -18.37 -9.52
CA VAL A 105 -8.85 -19.28 -10.62
C VAL A 105 -10.35 -19.47 -10.78
N ASP A 106 -10.85 -19.19 -11.99
CA ASP A 106 -12.21 -19.46 -12.38
C ASP A 106 -12.22 -20.41 -13.61
N ASN A 107 -12.78 -21.59 -13.42
CA ASN A 107 -12.83 -22.64 -14.45
C ASN A 107 -13.82 -22.31 -15.59
N GLU A 108 -14.73 -21.38 -15.37
CA GLU A 108 -15.71 -20.95 -16.38
C GLU A 108 -15.15 -19.83 -17.27
N THR A 109 -14.13 -19.11 -16.77
CA THR A 109 -13.46 -18.05 -17.52
C THR A 109 -12.61 -18.64 -18.65
N LYS A 110 -12.81 -18.14 -19.87
CA LYS A 110 -12.04 -18.55 -21.05
C LYS A 110 -10.65 -17.91 -21.04
N PRO A 111 -9.62 -18.62 -21.55
CA PRO A 111 -8.28 -18.03 -21.72
C PRO A 111 -8.32 -16.69 -22.48
N GLY A 112 -7.55 -15.72 -22.01
CA GLY A 112 -7.53 -14.37 -22.56
C GLY A 112 -8.71 -13.48 -22.11
N ARG A 113 -9.57 -13.97 -21.24
CA ARG A 113 -10.64 -13.20 -20.59
C ARG A 113 -10.47 -13.22 -19.08
N PHE A 114 -11.00 -12.19 -18.43
CA PHE A 114 -11.03 -12.11 -16.98
C PHE A 114 -12.22 -11.28 -16.51
N GLY A 115 -12.69 -11.58 -15.31
CA GLY A 115 -13.63 -10.79 -14.54
C GLY A 115 -12.93 -10.05 -13.41
N ILE A 116 -13.55 -9.00 -12.90
CA ILE A 116 -13.14 -8.35 -11.67
C ILE A 116 -14.37 -8.14 -10.79
N GLU A 117 -14.23 -8.52 -9.54
CA GLU A 117 -15.19 -8.21 -8.50
C GLU A 117 -14.51 -7.28 -7.51
N SER A 118 -15.25 -6.25 -7.10
CA SER A 118 -14.74 -5.28 -6.14
C SER A 118 -15.72 -5.09 -4.98
N SER A 119 -15.19 -4.79 -3.81
CA SER A 119 -16.00 -4.48 -2.64
C SER A 119 -15.32 -3.44 -1.76
N MET A 120 -16.15 -2.65 -1.08
CA MET A 120 -15.71 -1.77 -0.02
C MET A 120 -15.70 -2.56 1.28
N ARG A 121 -14.51 -2.76 1.85
CA ARG A 121 -14.35 -3.39 3.16
C ARG A 121 -13.90 -2.35 4.16
N GLU A 122 -14.72 -2.09 5.16
CA GLU A 122 -14.24 -1.36 6.34
C GLU A 122 -13.19 -2.23 7.05
N SER A 123 -12.17 -1.58 7.56
CA SER A 123 -11.33 -2.25 8.57
C SER A 123 -12.29 -2.63 9.70
N GLY A 124 -12.68 -3.89 9.75
CA GLY A 124 -13.60 -4.39 10.78
C GLY A 124 -13.02 -3.99 12.14
N GLY A 125 -13.81 -3.41 13.04
CA GLY A 125 -13.50 -2.74 14.33
C GLY A 125 -12.25 -3.14 15.13
N GLY A 126 -11.21 -3.54 14.46
CA GLY A 126 -9.85 -3.81 14.90
C GLY A 126 -8.90 -2.71 14.44
N VAL A 127 -7.76 -2.69 15.02
CA VAL A 127 -6.62 -1.85 14.69
C VAL A 127 -6.44 -1.80 13.17
N GLY A 128 -6.35 -0.60 12.58
CA GLY A 128 -6.02 -0.42 11.17
C GLY A 128 -4.83 -1.28 10.77
N THR A 129 -4.84 -1.79 9.56
CA THR A 129 -3.66 -2.46 9.01
C THR A 129 -2.85 -1.45 8.21
N GLY A 130 -1.55 -1.41 8.46
CA GLY A 130 -0.60 -0.53 7.79
C GLY A 130 0.77 -1.14 7.86
N CYS A 131 1.70 -0.60 7.09
CA CYS A 131 3.09 -0.98 7.22
C CYS A 131 4.02 0.23 7.15
N LEU A 132 5.17 0.11 7.77
CA LEU A 132 6.29 1.03 7.61
C LEU A 132 7.28 0.45 6.61
N VAL A 133 7.61 1.24 5.60
CA VAL A 133 8.61 0.87 4.59
C VAL A 133 9.90 1.57 4.94
N MET A 134 10.89 0.78 5.29
CA MET A 134 12.23 1.24 5.66
C MET A 134 13.03 1.69 4.42
N PRO A 135 14.07 2.51 4.57
CA PRO A 135 14.94 2.89 3.45
C PRO A 135 15.60 1.69 2.74
N SER A 136 15.73 0.57 3.44
CA SER A 136 16.21 -0.71 2.89
C SER A 136 15.20 -1.41 1.97
N GLY A 137 13.95 -0.93 1.93
CA GLY A 137 12.82 -1.62 1.29
C GLY A 137 12.13 -2.65 2.18
N GLU A 138 12.65 -2.91 3.38
CA GLU A 138 12.01 -3.79 4.35
C GLU A 138 10.65 -3.23 4.79
N ARG A 139 9.65 -4.09 4.91
CA ARG A 139 8.28 -3.74 5.29
C ARG A 139 7.97 -4.29 6.68
N LEU A 140 7.73 -3.39 7.62
CA LEU A 140 7.32 -3.71 8.98
C LEU A 140 5.80 -3.54 9.12
N PRO A 141 5.02 -4.63 9.26
CA PRO A 141 3.58 -4.53 9.44
C PRO A 141 3.25 -3.90 10.79
N LEU A 142 2.27 -3.02 10.77
CA LEU A 142 1.72 -2.38 11.98
C LEU A 142 0.46 -3.14 12.44
N GLY A 143 0.32 -3.25 13.74
CA GLY A 143 -0.80 -3.89 14.42
C GLY A 143 -1.22 -3.12 15.67
N ALA A 144 -1.80 -3.83 16.64
CA ALA A 144 -2.23 -3.24 17.90
C ALA A 144 -1.08 -2.78 18.81
N GLN A 145 0.13 -3.29 18.56
CA GLN A 145 1.30 -2.99 19.40
C GLN A 145 1.87 -1.61 19.06
N VAL A 146 2.38 -0.92 20.09
CA VAL A 146 3.12 0.32 19.91
C VAL A 146 4.49 0.00 19.33
N ILE A 147 4.83 0.65 18.22
CA ILE A 147 6.15 0.58 17.59
C ILE A 147 6.98 1.75 18.10
N THR A 148 8.00 1.44 18.87
CA THR A 148 8.95 2.44 19.38
C THR A 148 10.08 2.66 18.39
N VAL A 149 10.46 3.92 18.20
CA VAL A 149 11.54 4.35 17.29
C VAL A 149 12.60 5.09 18.08
N GLY A 150 13.84 4.73 17.90
CA GLY A 150 14.92 5.39 18.59
C GLY A 150 16.29 4.77 18.36
N ARG A 151 17.32 5.32 19.04
CA ARG A 151 18.70 4.84 18.93
C ARG A 151 19.00 3.66 19.86
N LEU A 152 18.13 3.38 20.84
CA LEU A 152 18.36 2.22 21.73
C LEU A 152 18.03 0.92 20.98
N PRO A 153 18.85 -0.14 21.19
CA PRO A 153 18.57 -1.47 20.65
C PRO A 153 17.25 -2.09 21.14
N ALA A 154 16.72 -1.57 22.24
CA ALA A 154 15.43 -2.01 22.79
C ALA A 154 14.20 -1.43 22.05
N CYS A 155 14.39 -0.48 21.13
CA CYS A 155 13.32 0.05 20.30
C CYS A 155 12.93 -0.97 19.23
N SER A 156 11.64 -0.97 18.86
CA SER A 156 11.12 -1.80 17.76
C SER A 156 11.82 -1.48 16.45
N ILE A 157 12.11 -0.20 16.21
CA ILE A 157 12.90 0.29 15.09
C ILE A 157 14.13 0.99 15.68
N THR A 158 15.28 0.37 15.51
CA THR A 158 16.56 0.94 15.96
C THR A 158 17.20 1.71 14.81
N ILE A 159 17.44 3.02 15.03
CA ILE A 159 18.09 3.89 14.05
C ILE A 159 19.45 4.30 14.61
N ASN A 160 20.53 3.84 13.99
CA ASN A 160 21.90 4.17 14.39
C ASN A 160 22.34 5.54 13.82
N ASP A 161 21.72 6.61 14.32
CA ASP A 161 22.02 8.00 13.97
C ASP A 161 22.15 8.81 15.27
N ALA A 162 23.24 9.57 15.42
CA ALA A 162 23.48 10.43 16.58
C ALA A 162 22.41 11.52 16.75
N ASN A 163 21.73 11.90 15.67
CA ASN A 163 20.63 12.86 15.67
C ASN A 163 19.30 12.27 16.15
N VAL A 164 19.23 10.96 16.35
CA VAL A 164 18.05 10.28 16.86
C VAL A 164 18.20 10.06 18.36
N SER A 165 17.22 10.49 19.13
CA SER A 165 17.18 10.29 20.58
C SER A 165 17.08 8.80 20.93
N ARG A 166 17.51 8.43 22.14
CA ARG A 166 17.44 7.04 22.65
C ARG A 166 16.05 6.46 22.51
N ASN A 167 15.04 7.16 23.04
CA ASN A 167 13.61 6.96 22.75
C ASN A 167 13.17 8.22 22.01
N HIS A 168 12.84 8.11 20.73
CA HIS A 168 12.61 9.30 19.89
C HIS A 168 11.13 9.54 19.63
N ALA A 169 10.45 8.53 19.20
CA ALA A 169 9.05 8.58 18.83
C ALA A 169 8.36 7.23 19.03
N GLU A 170 7.05 7.24 18.95
CA GLU A 170 6.25 6.03 18.86
C GLU A 170 5.23 6.13 17.71
N ILE A 171 4.90 4.99 17.14
CA ILE A 171 3.81 4.84 16.18
C ILE A 171 2.83 3.85 16.79
N ARG A 172 1.57 4.25 16.90
CA ARG A 172 0.54 3.42 17.52
C ARG A 172 -0.78 3.51 16.79
N ALA A 173 -1.58 2.48 16.96
CA ALA A 173 -2.94 2.46 16.43
C ALA A 173 -3.83 3.45 17.19
N GLN A 174 -4.70 4.15 16.45
CA GLN A 174 -5.75 5.00 16.98
C GLN A 174 -7.04 4.78 16.16
N GLY A 175 -7.93 3.95 16.69
CA GLY A 175 -9.10 3.48 15.93
C GLY A 175 -8.67 2.67 14.70
N SER A 176 -9.19 3.03 13.54
CA SER A 176 -8.84 2.41 12.24
C SER A 176 -7.61 3.05 11.57
N SER A 177 -6.88 3.93 12.25
CA SER A 177 -5.73 4.66 11.72
C SER A 177 -4.51 4.46 12.60
N PHE A 178 -3.37 5.00 12.17
CA PHE A 178 -2.15 5.09 12.98
C PHE A 178 -1.79 6.55 13.23
N VAL A 179 -1.14 6.78 14.35
CA VAL A 179 -0.58 8.08 14.71
C VAL A 179 0.90 7.95 15.01
N VAL A 180 1.66 8.98 14.68
CA VAL A 180 3.04 9.16 15.13
C VAL A 180 3.10 10.21 16.22
N VAL A 181 3.87 9.95 17.26
CA VAL A 181 4.04 10.82 18.43
C VAL A 181 5.52 11.02 18.69
N ASP A 182 5.98 12.26 18.72
CA ASP A 182 7.34 12.58 19.17
C ASP A 182 7.39 12.53 20.70
N LEU A 183 8.34 11.79 21.25
CA LEU A 183 8.51 11.59 22.70
C LEU A 183 9.42 12.65 23.35
N GLY A 184 9.41 13.87 22.85
CA GLY A 184 10.29 14.93 23.32
C GLY A 184 11.72 14.76 22.82
N SER A 185 11.87 14.33 21.58
CA SER A 185 13.18 14.12 20.99
C SER A 185 13.96 15.42 20.83
N THR A 186 15.29 15.33 20.87
CA THR A 186 16.16 16.52 20.82
C THR A 186 16.02 17.28 19.50
N ASN A 187 15.99 16.57 18.39
CA ASN A 187 15.94 17.17 17.05
C ASN A 187 14.52 17.22 16.45
N GLY A 188 13.57 16.53 17.07
CA GLY A 188 12.18 16.43 16.62
C GLY A 188 11.97 15.42 15.51
N THR A 189 10.74 14.95 15.41
CA THR A 189 10.23 14.12 14.34
C THR A 189 9.61 15.02 13.26
N LYS A 190 9.74 14.65 12.00
CA LYS A 190 9.08 15.36 10.89
C LYS A 190 8.10 14.44 10.16
N LEU A 191 6.97 14.99 9.78
CA LEU A 191 5.99 14.35 8.91
C LEU A 191 5.92 15.14 7.60
N ASN A 192 6.26 14.51 6.47
CA ASN A 192 6.35 15.15 5.15
C ASN A 192 7.19 16.44 5.17
N GLY A 193 8.33 16.40 5.88
CA GLY A 193 9.26 17.52 6.00
C GLY A 193 8.91 18.56 7.10
N ASN A 194 7.70 18.53 7.64
CA ASN A 194 7.26 19.47 8.68
C ASN A 194 7.46 18.87 10.08
N ARG A 195 8.03 19.64 10.99
CA ARG A 195 8.20 19.19 12.38
C ARG A 195 6.83 19.01 13.03
N ILE A 196 6.63 17.87 13.68
CA ILE A 196 5.37 17.56 14.37
C ILE A 196 5.43 17.97 15.84
N THR A 197 4.25 18.26 16.39
CA THR A 197 4.01 18.47 17.82
C THR A 197 2.80 17.64 18.23
N GLY A 198 2.91 16.86 19.31
CA GLY A 198 1.84 15.97 19.77
C GLY A 198 1.59 14.80 18.84
N GLU A 199 0.35 14.33 18.82
CA GLU A 199 -0.10 13.22 17.99
C GLU A 199 -0.44 13.70 16.58
N ASN A 200 0.08 13.01 15.58
CA ASN A 200 -0.18 13.29 14.16
C ASN A 200 -0.65 12.03 13.45
N ALA A 201 -1.85 12.10 12.88
CA ALA A 201 -2.41 10.99 12.13
C ALA A 201 -1.60 10.71 10.85
N LEU A 202 -1.30 9.45 10.61
CA LEU A 202 -0.61 8.99 9.41
C LEU A 202 -1.63 8.68 8.30
N LYS A 203 -1.28 9.10 7.09
CA LYS A 203 -2.02 8.83 5.86
C LYS A 203 -1.15 7.98 4.92
N ASP A 204 -1.80 7.26 4.02
CA ASP A 204 -1.07 6.50 3.02
C ASP A 204 -0.08 7.38 2.24
N GLY A 205 1.15 6.87 2.10
CA GLY A 205 2.25 7.56 1.45
C GLY A 205 3.00 8.59 2.31
N ASP A 206 2.57 8.85 3.55
CA ASP A 206 3.27 9.77 4.44
C ASP A 206 4.70 9.32 4.74
N VAL A 207 5.61 10.30 4.78
CA VAL A 207 7.01 10.09 5.10
C VAL A 207 7.30 10.66 6.48
N VAL A 208 7.69 9.78 7.41
CA VAL A 208 8.15 10.17 8.74
C VAL A 208 9.67 10.17 8.77
N SER A 209 10.26 11.30 9.18
CA SER A 209 11.72 11.45 9.23
C SER A 209 12.20 11.54 10.69
N PHE A 210 13.20 10.70 10.99
CA PHE A 210 13.90 10.61 12.26
C PHE A 210 15.38 10.85 12.00
N GLY A 211 15.90 12.04 12.34
CA GLY A 211 17.25 12.44 11.93
C GLY A 211 17.40 12.41 10.41
N GLY A 212 18.36 11.62 9.91
CA GLY A 212 18.58 11.40 8.48
C GLY A 212 17.78 10.25 7.87
N THR A 213 16.99 9.52 8.66
CA THR A 213 16.25 8.33 8.22
C THR A 213 14.82 8.67 7.87
N ASN A 214 14.39 8.32 6.67
CA ASN A 214 13.03 8.49 6.18
C ASN A 214 12.31 7.15 6.13
N ILE A 215 11.17 7.04 6.79
CA ILE A 215 10.33 5.84 6.81
C ILE A 215 8.98 6.21 6.21
N ARG A 216 8.55 5.46 5.20
CA ARG A 216 7.26 5.70 4.56
C ARG A 216 6.18 4.84 5.22
N PHE A 217 5.07 5.47 5.55
CA PHE A 217 3.86 4.77 5.99
C PHE A 217 3.01 4.40 4.77
N GLU A 218 2.52 3.18 4.74
CA GLU A 218 1.55 2.69 3.78
C GLU A 218 0.36 2.11 4.54
N ALA A 219 -0.82 2.67 4.27
CA ALA A 219 -2.08 2.08 4.72
C ALA A 219 -2.35 0.81 3.90
N SER A 220 -2.49 -0.31 4.59
CA SER A 220 -2.75 -1.61 3.93
C SER A 220 -4.22 -1.92 3.97
#